data_43b349de1043c980cbfb4e54ff9ecf57
#
_entry.id   43b349de1043c980cbfb4e54ff9ecf57
#
_cell.length_a   1.000
_cell.length_b   1.000
_cell.length_c   1.000
_cell.angle_alpha   90.00
_cell.angle_beta   90.00
_cell.angle_gamma   90.00
#
_symmetry.space_group_name_H-M   'P 1'
#
loop_
_entity.id
_entity.type
_entity.pdbx_description
1 polymer ?
#
loop_
_entity_poly.entity_id
_entity_poly.type
_entity_poly.pdbx_seq_one_letter_code
_entity_poly.pdbx_strand_id
1 'polypeptide(L)'
;MFVKVRVPATSANLGPGFDVAGLAVTLYNTFTFELLDEGLEILGCPEQFANKDNLTYRAFEEGARYVGLDYKGLRITNEGDVPYTRGLGSSSTCIVAGIVGAFAFKNRYEERQNILELATKIEGHPDNVAPAIFGGLTVSVMEEHKVTTLSIPVKQEYRYVALIPPFTLSTEKARSVLPQTLERADAIKNVSHLALMVASLINGYDEGLKLGFKDRFHQPYRGHLINNFFPIMETLEKDERVLGAYLSGAGPTIMALIR
;
A
#
# COMPACT_ATOMS: atom_id res chain seq x y z
N MET A 1 16.54 -24.15 7.77
CA MET A 1 15.61 -23.32 8.59
C MET A 1 14.87 -22.40 7.64
N PHE A 2 13.54 -22.31 7.74
CA PHE A 2 12.74 -21.45 6.86
C PHE A 2 11.76 -20.57 7.65
N VAL A 3 11.38 -19.44 7.06
CA VAL A 3 10.39 -18.48 7.58
C VAL A 3 9.35 -18.26 6.51
N LYS A 4 8.07 -18.26 6.87
CA LYS A 4 6.96 -17.96 5.98
C LYS A 4 6.27 -16.67 6.42
N VAL A 5 6.21 -15.68 5.52
CA VAL A 5 5.62 -14.36 5.78
C VAL A 5 4.44 -14.17 4.84
N ARG A 6 3.27 -13.89 5.39
CA ARG A 6 2.06 -13.57 4.63
C ARG A 6 1.74 -12.09 4.80
N VAL A 7 1.71 -11.35 3.69
CA VAL A 7 1.53 -9.90 3.69
C VAL A 7 0.27 -9.53 2.90
N PRO A 8 -0.64 -8.71 3.46
CA PRO A 8 -1.81 -8.25 2.73
C PRO A 8 -1.45 -7.26 1.63
N ALA A 9 -2.22 -7.29 0.55
CA ALA A 9 -2.29 -6.18 -0.40
C ALA A 9 -2.83 -4.94 0.28
N THR A 10 -2.54 -3.77 -0.27
CA THR A 10 -2.92 -2.49 0.30
C THR A 10 -3.49 -1.55 -0.74
N SER A 11 -4.39 -0.69 -0.30
CA SER A 11 -4.90 0.42 -1.09
C SER A 11 -4.50 1.71 -0.40
N ALA A 12 -3.73 2.55 -1.09
CA ALA A 12 -3.19 3.79 -0.56
C ALA A 12 -3.99 5.01 -1.00
N ASN A 13 -3.76 6.12 -0.34
CA ASN A 13 -4.35 7.43 -0.55
C ASN A 13 -5.83 7.53 -0.14
N LEU A 14 -6.66 6.54 -0.39
CA LEU A 14 -8.10 6.54 -0.09
C LEU A 14 -8.82 7.84 -0.51
N GLY A 15 -8.53 8.34 -1.71
CA GLY A 15 -8.96 9.67 -2.15
C GLY A 15 -8.08 10.78 -1.54
N PRO A 16 -8.55 11.56 -0.56
CA PRO A 16 -7.88 12.78 -0.11
C PRO A 16 -6.66 12.54 0.82
N GLY A 17 -6.34 11.29 1.16
CA GLY A 17 -5.25 10.93 2.08
C GLY A 17 -3.91 10.63 1.40
N PHE A 18 -3.53 11.42 0.38
CA PHE A 18 -2.31 11.27 -0.39
C PHE A 18 -1.06 11.17 0.49
N ASP A 19 -0.29 10.06 0.34
CA ASP A 19 0.90 9.71 1.13
C ASP A 19 0.67 9.59 2.67
N VAL A 20 -0.60 9.63 3.12
CA VAL A 20 -0.99 9.65 4.55
C VAL A 20 -1.81 8.43 4.93
N ALA A 21 -2.84 8.10 4.13
CA ALA A 21 -3.83 7.09 4.49
C ALA A 21 -3.69 5.83 3.64
N GLY A 22 -3.79 4.67 4.29
CA GLY A 22 -3.73 3.38 3.63
C GLY A 22 -4.64 2.34 4.27
N LEU A 23 -5.03 1.34 3.50
CA LEU A 23 -5.94 0.28 3.92
C LEU A 23 -5.38 -1.09 3.52
N ALA A 24 -5.31 -2.03 4.46
CA ALA A 24 -5.05 -3.43 4.16
C ALA A 24 -6.33 -4.11 3.62
N VAL A 25 -6.18 -4.88 2.55
CA VAL A 25 -7.29 -5.64 1.95
C VAL A 25 -7.04 -7.14 2.05
N THR A 26 -8.10 -7.95 1.89
CA THR A 26 -8.07 -9.41 2.09
C THR A 26 -7.55 -10.20 0.87
N LEU A 27 -6.56 -9.64 0.20
CA LEU A 27 -5.76 -10.28 -0.84
C LEU A 27 -4.32 -10.35 -0.32
N TYR A 28 -3.59 -11.44 -0.57
CA TYR A 28 -2.30 -11.66 0.07
C TYR A 28 -1.26 -12.19 -0.89
N ASN A 29 -0.01 -11.79 -0.65
CA ASN A 29 1.17 -12.52 -1.09
C ASN A 29 1.78 -13.28 0.09
N THR A 30 2.35 -14.43 -0.19
CA THR A 30 3.07 -15.25 0.78
C THR A 30 4.50 -15.45 0.29
N PHE A 31 5.46 -15.16 1.15
CA PHE A 31 6.88 -15.31 0.85
C PHE A 31 7.50 -16.33 1.80
N THR A 32 8.23 -17.30 1.25
CA THR A 32 9.01 -18.25 2.03
C THR A 32 10.49 -17.92 1.86
N PHE A 33 11.18 -17.74 2.97
CA PHE A 33 12.62 -17.47 3.05
C PHE A 33 13.32 -18.69 3.62
N GLU A 34 14.34 -19.19 2.94
CA GLU A 34 15.15 -20.33 3.39
C GLU A 34 16.64 -19.95 3.29
N LEU A 35 17.37 -20.12 4.40
CA LEU A 35 18.82 -19.90 4.38
C LEU A 35 19.50 -21.09 3.73
N LEU A 36 20.39 -20.81 2.78
CA LEU A 36 21.19 -21.77 2.02
C LEU A 36 22.66 -21.72 2.45
N ASP A 37 23.42 -22.76 2.09
CA ASP A 37 24.88 -22.78 2.31
C ASP A 37 25.60 -21.75 1.44
N GLU A 38 25.06 -21.43 0.27
CA GLU A 38 25.55 -20.39 -0.63
C GLU A 38 24.50 -19.97 -1.68
N GLY A 39 24.71 -18.81 -2.31
CA GLY A 39 23.96 -18.38 -3.50
C GLY A 39 22.64 -17.68 -3.23
N LEU A 40 21.95 -17.32 -4.32
CA LEU A 40 20.66 -16.66 -4.31
C LEU A 40 19.72 -17.36 -5.28
N GLU A 41 18.56 -17.80 -4.79
CA GLU A 41 17.49 -18.38 -5.59
C GLU A 41 16.21 -17.59 -5.35
N ILE A 42 15.57 -17.10 -6.42
CA ILE A 42 14.30 -16.38 -6.32
C ILE A 42 13.28 -17.06 -7.26
N LEU A 43 12.21 -17.53 -6.69
CA LEU A 43 11.17 -18.33 -7.34
C LEU A 43 9.80 -17.63 -7.23
N GLY A 44 8.89 -17.89 -8.18
CA GLY A 44 7.53 -17.37 -8.15
C GLY A 44 7.42 -15.89 -8.55
N CYS A 45 8.42 -15.36 -9.26
CA CYS A 45 8.36 -14.02 -9.87
C CYS A 45 8.77 -14.11 -11.36
N PRO A 46 8.45 -13.10 -12.19
CA PRO A 46 8.97 -13.02 -13.55
C PRO A 46 10.50 -13.11 -13.59
N GLU A 47 11.05 -13.81 -14.58
CA GLU A 47 12.48 -14.11 -14.70
C GLU A 47 13.38 -12.86 -14.61
N GLN A 48 12.93 -11.75 -15.19
CA GLN A 48 13.62 -10.47 -15.13
C GLN A 48 13.83 -9.92 -13.72
N PHE A 49 13.05 -10.39 -12.73
CA PHE A 49 13.17 -10.01 -11.32
C PHE A 49 13.88 -11.08 -10.47
N ALA A 50 14.27 -12.22 -11.05
CA ALA A 50 14.94 -13.30 -10.32
C ALA A 50 16.47 -13.04 -10.20
N ASN A 51 16.86 -11.89 -9.66
CA ASN A 51 18.24 -11.46 -9.52
C ASN A 51 18.45 -10.58 -8.27
N LYS A 52 19.67 -10.06 -8.07
CA LYS A 52 20.03 -9.25 -6.89
C LYS A 52 19.30 -7.90 -6.79
N ASP A 53 18.70 -7.43 -7.88
CA ASP A 53 17.90 -6.19 -7.86
C ASP A 53 16.44 -6.45 -7.44
N ASN A 54 16.08 -7.71 -7.14
CA ASN A 54 14.77 -8.07 -6.63
C ASN A 54 14.43 -7.30 -5.37
N LEU A 55 13.27 -6.66 -5.35
CA LEU A 55 12.86 -5.78 -4.27
C LEU A 55 12.74 -6.51 -2.92
N THR A 56 12.22 -7.76 -2.92
CA THR A 56 12.10 -8.57 -1.70
C THR A 56 13.49 -8.94 -1.16
N TYR A 57 14.42 -9.27 -2.06
CA TYR A 57 15.79 -9.59 -1.68
C TYR A 57 16.51 -8.36 -1.08
N ARG A 58 16.43 -7.21 -1.74
CA ARG A 58 17.03 -5.96 -1.22
C ARG A 58 16.45 -5.55 0.12
N ALA A 59 15.14 -5.70 0.29
CA ALA A 59 14.48 -5.43 1.57
C ALA A 59 14.92 -6.44 2.67
N PHE A 60 15.12 -7.71 2.31
CA PHE A 60 15.68 -8.71 3.21
C PHE A 60 17.12 -8.36 3.64
N GLU A 61 17.98 -7.92 2.71
CA GLU A 61 19.34 -7.49 3.01
C GLU A 61 19.37 -6.30 3.99
N GLU A 62 18.50 -5.29 3.80
CA GLU A 62 18.38 -4.17 4.74
C GLU A 62 17.91 -4.63 6.12
N GLY A 63 16.91 -5.50 6.18
CA GLY A 63 16.45 -6.11 7.42
C GLY A 63 17.55 -6.96 8.09
N ALA A 64 18.25 -7.80 7.34
CA ALA A 64 19.34 -8.65 7.83
C ALA A 64 20.47 -7.81 8.43
N ARG A 65 20.86 -6.73 7.75
CA ARG A 65 21.88 -5.79 8.26
C ARG A 65 21.42 -5.14 9.57
N TYR A 66 20.17 -4.73 9.65
CA TYR A 66 19.63 -4.08 10.86
C TYR A 66 19.61 -5.03 12.07
N VAL A 67 19.20 -6.31 11.87
CA VAL A 67 19.11 -7.27 12.98
C VAL A 67 20.40 -8.05 13.23
N GLY A 68 21.47 -7.82 12.45
CA GLY A 68 22.74 -8.55 12.55
C GLY A 68 22.58 -10.03 12.18
N LEU A 69 21.86 -10.32 11.08
CA LEU A 69 21.72 -11.67 10.54
C LEU A 69 22.84 -11.94 9.51
N ASP A 70 23.79 -12.80 9.87
CA ASP A 70 24.77 -13.32 8.93
C ASP A 70 24.19 -14.53 8.20
N TYR A 71 24.30 -14.55 6.87
CA TYR A 71 23.88 -15.67 6.02
C TYR A 71 24.79 -15.79 4.80
N LYS A 72 24.88 -16.98 4.21
CA LYS A 72 25.74 -17.26 3.06
C LYS A 72 24.94 -17.36 1.76
N GLY A 73 23.72 -17.80 1.86
CA GLY A 73 22.80 -17.91 0.72
C GLY A 73 21.35 -17.80 1.15
N LEU A 74 20.47 -17.48 0.20
CA LEU A 74 19.06 -17.26 0.46
C LEU A 74 18.22 -17.78 -0.72
N ARG A 75 17.18 -18.53 -0.37
CA ARG A 75 16.06 -18.82 -1.33
C ARG A 75 14.85 -18.02 -0.89
N ILE A 76 14.22 -17.35 -1.86
CA ILE A 76 12.96 -16.64 -1.70
C ILE A 76 11.95 -17.26 -2.65
N THR A 77 10.83 -17.74 -2.13
CA THR A 77 9.70 -18.22 -2.95
C THR A 77 8.51 -17.30 -2.71
N ASN A 78 7.98 -16.70 -3.80
CA ASN A 78 6.78 -15.87 -3.76
C ASN A 78 5.58 -16.66 -4.27
N GLU A 79 4.50 -16.69 -3.49
CA GLU A 79 3.20 -17.28 -3.83
C GLU A 79 2.11 -16.26 -3.54
N GLY A 80 1.25 -15.94 -4.51
CA GLY A 80 0.12 -15.05 -4.25
C GLY A 80 -0.44 -14.39 -5.50
N ASP A 81 -1.57 -13.69 -5.29
CA ASP A 81 -2.42 -13.17 -6.35
C ASP A 81 -2.41 -11.63 -6.42
N VAL A 82 -1.56 -10.95 -5.65
CA VAL A 82 -1.48 -9.48 -5.69
C VAL A 82 -0.88 -9.04 -7.03
N PRO A 83 -1.64 -8.37 -7.90
CA PRO A 83 -1.19 -8.05 -9.25
C PRO A 83 -0.12 -6.96 -9.22
N TYR A 84 0.94 -7.17 -10.01
CA TYR A 84 2.04 -6.21 -10.13
C TYR A 84 1.58 -4.89 -10.78
N THR A 85 2.04 -3.75 -10.24
CA THR A 85 1.84 -2.41 -10.82
C THR A 85 0.39 -2.07 -11.16
N ARG A 86 -0.54 -2.45 -10.26
CA ARG A 86 -1.98 -2.20 -10.38
C ARG A 86 -2.56 -1.30 -9.29
N GLY A 87 -1.72 -0.69 -8.44
CA GLY A 87 -2.18 0.16 -7.35
C GLY A 87 -2.72 -0.61 -6.13
N LEU A 88 -2.32 -1.88 -5.95
CA LEU A 88 -2.70 -2.73 -4.81
C LEU A 88 -1.51 -3.08 -3.90
N GLY A 89 -0.50 -2.23 -3.85
CA GLY A 89 0.61 -2.35 -2.91
C GLY A 89 1.52 -3.56 -3.14
N SER A 90 1.65 -4.08 -4.39
CA SER A 90 2.51 -5.22 -4.68
C SER A 90 3.98 -4.96 -4.28
N SER A 91 4.52 -3.76 -4.52
CA SER A 91 5.84 -3.33 -4.08
C SER A 91 5.97 -3.43 -2.56
N SER A 92 5.00 -2.90 -1.85
CA SER A 92 4.98 -2.89 -0.38
C SER A 92 4.88 -4.28 0.21
N THR A 93 4.17 -5.23 -0.44
CA THR A 93 4.18 -6.64 0.01
C THR A 93 5.58 -7.24 -0.08
N CYS A 94 6.35 -6.93 -1.14
CA CYS A 94 7.73 -7.38 -1.31
C CYS A 94 8.66 -6.78 -0.23
N ILE A 95 8.56 -5.48 0.00
CA ILE A 95 9.39 -4.75 0.97
C ILE A 95 9.13 -5.27 2.39
N VAL A 96 7.86 -5.30 2.79
CA VAL A 96 7.47 -5.74 4.15
C VAL A 96 7.85 -7.20 4.36
N ALA A 97 7.59 -8.08 3.36
CA ALA A 97 7.97 -9.48 3.48
C ALA A 97 9.48 -9.67 3.66
N GLY A 98 10.30 -8.96 2.88
CA GLY A 98 11.75 -9.04 2.97
C GLY A 98 12.27 -8.66 4.37
N ILE A 99 11.86 -7.50 4.87
CA ILE A 99 12.28 -7.03 6.20
C ILE A 99 11.80 -7.98 7.30
N VAL A 100 10.50 -8.33 7.31
CA VAL A 100 9.92 -9.24 8.31
C VAL A 100 10.59 -10.62 8.25
N GLY A 101 10.90 -11.12 7.05
CA GLY A 101 11.63 -12.38 6.86
C GLY A 101 12.98 -12.38 7.57
N ALA A 102 13.77 -11.32 7.40
CA ALA A 102 15.05 -11.16 8.06
C ALA A 102 14.91 -11.05 9.60
N PHE A 103 13.98 -10.23 10.07
CA PHE A 103 13.69 -10.05 11.50
C PHE A 103 13.23 -11.36 12.16
N ALA A 104 12.45 -12.18 11.45
CA ALA A 104 11.93 -13.45 11.96
C ALA A 104 13.06 -14.49 12.21
N PHE A 105 14.14 -14.52 11.42
CA PHE A 105 15.29 -15.38 11.68
C PHE A 105 15.99 -15.05 12.99
N LYS A 106 15.80 -13.83 13.52
CA LYS A 106 16.32 -13.38 14.81
C LYS A 106 15.25 -13.30 15.91
N ASN A 107 14.04 -13.80 15.66
CA ASN A 107 12.87 -13.70 16.56
C ASN A 107 12.51 -12.26 16.95
N ARG A 108 12.70 -11.29 16.04
CA ARG A 108 12.45 -9.86 16.25
C ARG A 108 11.28 -9.31 15.44
N TYR A 109 10.43 -10.17 14.88
CA TYR A 109 9.28 -9.79 14.00
C TYR A 109 8.21 -8.95 14.71
N GLU A 110 8.19 -8.88 16.02
CA GLU A 110 7.28 -8.01 16.80
C GLU A 110 7.73 -6.53 16.84
N GLU A 111 8.92 -6.23 16.38
CA GLU A 111 9.45 -4.86 16.33
C GLU A 111 8.84 -4.04 15.17
N ARG A 112 7.50 -3.94 15.15
CA ARG A 112 6.75 -3.37 14.04
C ARG A 112 7.13 -1.93 13.71
N GLN A 113 7.51 -1.13 14.70
CA GLN A 113 7.95 0.25 14.50
C GLN A 113 9.28 0.31 13.71
N ASN A 114 10.26 -0.52 14.06
CA ASN A 114 11.52 -0.59 13.35
C ASN A 114 11.34 -1.12 11.91
N ILE A 115 10.45 -2.11 11.74
CA ILE A 115 10.07 -2.63 10.43
C ILE A 115 9.42 -1.53 9.58
N LEU A 116 8.52 -0.73 10.15
CA LEU A 116 7.85 0.39 9.48
C LEU A 116 8.86 1.44 9.00
N GLU A 117 9.79 1.85 9.86
CA GLU A 117 10.79 2.85 9.52
C GLU A 117 11.71 2.39 8.37
N LEU A 118 12.18 1.13 8.43
CA LEU A 118 12.96 0.53 7.35
C LEU A 118 12.15 0.41 6.05
N ALA A 119 10.91 -0.06 6.13
CA ALA A 119 10.04 -0.21 4.97
C ALA A 119 9.72 1.15 4.33
N THR A 120 9.41 2.16 5.15
CA THR A 120 9.14 3.52 4.66
C THR A 120 10.37 4.16 4.01
N LYS A 121 11.57 3.91 4.56
CA LYS A 121 12.82 4.37 3.96
C LYS A 121 13.03 3.81 2.55
N ILE A 122 12.64 2.57 2.30
CA ILE A 122 12.75 1.92 0.97
C ILE A 122 11.64 2.40 0.02
N GLU A 123 10.39 2.47 0.49
CA GLU A 123 9.22 2.83 -0.33
C GLU A 123 9.13 4.34 -0.58
N GLY A 124 9.60 5.17 0.36
CA GLY A 124 9.55 6.63 0.31
C GLY A 124 8.31 7.25 0.98
N HIS A 125 7.27 6.48 1.26
CA HIS A 125 6.02 6.90 1.92
C HIS A 125 5.36 5.75 2.69
N PRO A 126 4.63 6.04 3.80
CA PRO A 126 4.10 5.00 4.69
C PRO A 126 2.76 4.38 4.26
N ASP A 127 2.00 5.02 3.37
CA ASP A 127 0.60 4.75 3.07
C ASP A 127 0.28 3.34 2.56
N ASN A 128 1.27 2.62 2.02
CA ASN A 128 1.16 1.21 1.65
C ASN A 128 1.85 0.28 2.66
N VAL A 129 3.05 0.62 3.14
CA VAL A 129 3.80 -0.26 4.05
C VAL A 129 3.18 -0.30 5.45
N ALA A 130 2.60 0.81 5.92
CA ALA A 130 1.94 0.83 7.23
C ALA A 130 0.74 -0.13 7.31
N PRO A 131 -0.25 -0.09 6.39
CA PRO A 131 -1.34 -1.06 6.45
C PRO A 131 -0.88 -2.50 6.17
N ALA A 132 0.19 -2.71 5.39
CA ALA A 132 0.77 -4.04 5.19
C ALA A 132 1.34 -4.64 6.49
N ILE A 133 1.84 -3.80 7.41
CA ILE A 133 2.44 -4.21 8.69
C ILE A 133 1.38 -4.30 9.81
N PHE A 134 0.52 -3.28 9.92
CA PHE A 134 -0.40 -3.14 11.06
C PHE A 134 -1.80 -3.68 10.78
N GLY A 135 -2.18 -3.81 9.51
CA GLY A 135 -3.55 -4.13 9.10
C GLY A 135 -4.52 -2.96 9.25
N GLY A 136 -5.77 -3.15 8.80
CA GLY A 136 -6.83 -2.16 8.92
C GLY A 136 -6.61 -0.89 8.10
N LEU A 137 -7.28 0.18 8.51
CA LEU A 137 -7.03 1.55 8.03
C LEU A 137 -5.85 2.12 8.81
N THR A 138 -4.85 2.65 8.13
CA THR A 138 -3.75 3.36 8.76
C THR A 138 -3.72 4.82 8.36
N VAL A 139 -3.41 5.68 9.33
CA VAL A 139 -3.12 7.09 9.11
C VAL A 139 -1.73 7.36 9.66
N SER A 140 -0.85 7.91 8.83
CA SER A 140 0.56 8.06 9.14
C SER A 140 1.03 9.49 8.94
N VAL A 141 1.96 9.92 9.79
CA VAL A 141 2.72 11.16 9.65
C VAL A 141 4.20 10.81 9.59
N MET A 142 4.89 11.37 8.62
CA MET A 142 6.34 11.24 8.48
C MET A 142 6.98 12.60 8.73
N GLU A 143 7.78 12.70 9.79
CA GLU A 143 8.55 13.88 10.14
C GLU A 143 10.03 13.51 10.18
N GLU A 144 10.84 14.16 9.37
CA GLU A 144 12.27 13.86 9.18
C GLU A 144 12.45 12.39 8.77
N HIS A 145 12.83 11.50 9.71
CA HIS A 145 13.04 10.08 9.47
C HIS A 145 12.15 9.19 10.34
N LYS A 146 11.27 9.81 11.14
CA LYS A 146 10.35 9.10 12.03
C LYS A 146 8.97 9.01 11.43
N VAL A 147 8.39 7.83 11.48
CA VAL A 147 7.02 7.56 11.04
C VAL A 147 6.15 7.26 12.24
N THR A 148 5.11 8.06 12.43
CA THR A 148 4.08 7.79 13.45
C THR A 148 2.83 7.31 12.74
N THR A 149 2.34 6.12 13.11
CA THR A 149 1.18 5.49 12.48
C THR A 149 0.14 5.09 13.52
N LEU A 150 -1.11 5.40 13.22
CA LEU A 150 -2.26 4.87 13.94
C LEU A 150 -2.98 3.87 13.04
N SER A 151 -3.16 2.62 13.51
CA SER A 151 -4.00 1.62 12.85
C SER A 151 -5.38 1.62 13.49
N ILE A 152 -6.40 1.70 12.65
CA ILE A 152 -7.82 1.82 13.03
C ILE A 152 -8.55 0.59 12.46
N PRO A 153 -9.24 -0.21 13.30
CA PRO A 153 -10.07 -1.30 12.81
C PRO A 153 -11.18 -0.79 11.90
N VAL A 154 -11.33 -1.37 10.72
CA VAL A 154 -12.43 -1.08 9.81
C VAL A 154 -13.65 -1.91 10.22
N LYS A 155 -14.85 -1.32 10.19
CA LYS A 155 -16.08 -2.03 10.50
C LYS A 155 -16.31 -3.17 9.50
N GLN A 156 -16.70 -4.33 9.99
CA GLN A 156 -16.90 -5.56 9.20
C GLN A 156 -18.03 -5.47 8.18
N GLU A 157 -18.99 -4.57 8.35
CA GLU A 157 -20.09 -4.34 7.44
C GLU A 157 -19.67 -3.70 6.11
N TYR A 158 -18.50 -3.05 6.07
CA TYR A 158 -17.98 -2.44 4.85
C TYR A 158 -17.27 -3.46 3.96
N ARG A 159 -17.50 -3.33 2.64
CA ARG A 159 -16.85 -4.11 1.60
C ARG A 159 -16.16 -3.17 0.62
N TYR A 160 -14.96 -3.57 0.19
CA TYR A 160 -14.22 -2.85 -0.83
C TYR A 160 -14.22 -3.67 -2.11
N VAL A 161 -14.73 -3.08 -3.17
CA VAL A 161 -14.74 -3.66 -4.52
C VAL A 161 -13.63 -3.03 -5.33
N ALA A 162 -12.73 -3.86 -5.87
CA ALA A 162 -11.62 -3.40 -6.70
C ALA A 162 -11.95 -3.61 -8.19
N LEU A 163 -11.96 -2.52 -8.95
CA LEU A 163 -12.00 -2.56 -10.42
C LEU A 163 -10.56 -2.46 -10.93
N ILE A 164 -10.02 -3.58 -11.40
CA ILE A 164 -8.62 -3.73 -11.79
C ILE A 164 -8.50 -3.74 -13.31
N PRO A 165 -8.06 -2.64 -13.95
CA PRO A 165 -7.88 -2.61 -15.40
C PRO A 165 -6.74 -3.54 -15.87
N PRO A 166 -6.76 -4.04 -17.12
CA PRO A 166 -5.76 -4.97 -17.64
C PRO A 166 -4.42 -4.32 -18.03
N PHE A 167 -4.20 -3.05 -17.73
CA PHE A 167 -2.94 -2.34 -18.03
C PHE A 167 -2.21 -1.89 -16.75
N THR A 168 -0.93 -1.61 -16.86
CA THR A 168 -0.07 -1.15 -15.76
C THR A 168 0.09 0.37 -15.76
N LEU A 169 0.27 0.95 -14.57
CA LEU A 169 0.65 2.35 -14.41
C LEU A 169 1.80 2.44 -13.38
N SER A 170 2.94 2.98 -13.79
CA SER A 170 4.06 3.15 -12.87
C SER A 170 3.81 4.30 -11.88
N THR A 171 4.31 4.15 -10.65
CA THR A 171 4.22 5.19 -9.61
C THR A 171 4.95 6.46 -10.04
N GLU A 172 6.09 6.33 -10.71
CA GLU A 172 6.86 7.45 -11.25
C GLU A 172 6.01 8.28 -12.22
N LYS A 173 5.38 7.61 -13.21
CA LYS A 173 4.49 8.27 -14.18
C LYS A 173 3.30 8.94 -13.48
N ALA A 174 2.70 8.26 -12.50
CA ALA A 174 1.57 8.82 -11.75
C ALA A 174 1.96 10.01 -10.86
N ARG A 175 3.21 10.09 -10.38
CA ARG A 175 3.73 11.24 -9.63
C ARG A 175 4.12 12.39 -10.54
N SER A 176 4.63 12.12 -11.75
CA SER A 176 5.12 13.16 -12.68
C SER A 176 4.04 14.12 -13.20
N VAL A 177 2.76 13.75 -13.08
CA VAL A 177 1.63 14.61 -13.51
C VAL A 177 1.07 15.49 -12.38
N LEU A 178 1.57 15.35 -11.16
CA LEU A 178 1.09 16.13 -10.01
C LEU A 178 1.64 17.56 -10.05
N PRO A 179 0.82 18.57 -9.71
CA PRO A 179 1.29 19.94 -9.60
C PRO A 179 2.23 20.09 -8.38
N GLN A 180 3.17 21.01 -8.47
CA GLN A 180 4.06 21.33 -7.35
C GLN A 180 3.38 22.17 -6.27
N THR A 181 2.31 22.87 -6.59
CA THR A 181 1.56 23.76 -5.70
C THR A 181 0.07 23.51 -5.85
N LEU A 182 -0.68 23.72 -4.77
CA LEU A 182 -2.15 23.69 -4.76
C LEU A 182 -2.72 25.02 -4.36
N GLU A 183 -3.88 25.37 -4.91
CA GLU A 183 -4.66 26.50 -4.45
C GLU A 183 -5.11 26.27 -2.99
N ARG A 184 -5.06 27.33 -2.17
CA ARG A 184 -5.47 27.25 -0.75
C ARG A 184 -6.88 26.66 -0.58
N ALA A 185 -7.81 27.01 -1.45
CA ALA A 185 -9.18 26.51 -1.40
C ALA A 185 -9.25 24.98 -1.61
N ASP A 186 -8.45 24.43 -2.52
CA ASP A 186 -8.38 22.99 -2.77
C ASP A 186 -7.64 22.25 -1.63
N ALA A 187 -6.59 22.84 -1.07
CA ALA A 187 -5.92 22.30 0.11
C ALA A 187 -6.89 22.20 1.31
N ILE A 188 -7.68 23.24 1.59
CA ILE A 188 -8.69 23.23 2.67
C ILE A 188 -9.74 22.15 2.42
N LYS A 189 -10.27 22.03 1.18
CA LYS A 189 -11.24 20.99 0.82
C LYS A 189 -10.66 19.61 1.02
N ASN A 190 -9.42 19.38 0.58
CA ASN A 190 -8.75 18.07 0.70
C ASN A 190 -8.58 17.63 2.15
N VAL A 191 -8.09 18.54 3.03
CA VAL A 191 -7.96 18.29 4.47
C VAL A 191 -9.33 18.03 5.11
N SER A 192 -10.36 18.79 4.73
CA SER A 192 -11.73 18.61 5.24
C SER A 192 -12.31 17.24 4.87
N HIS A 193 -12.12 16.82 3.60
CA HIS A 193 -12.57 15.50 3.14
C HIS A 193 -11.82 14.36 3.84
N LEU A 194 -10.50 14.46 4.00
CA LEU A 194 -9.71 13.46 4.73
C LEU A 194 -10.20 13.32 6.17
N ALA A 195 -10.35 14.43 6.89
CA ALA A 195 -10.82 14.42 8.27
C ALA A 195 -12.23 13.80 8.39
N LEU A 196 -13.14 14.19 7.50
CA LEU A 196 -14.50 13.65 7.46
C LEU A 196 -14.50 12.15 7.12
N MET A 197 -13.72 11.70 6.13
CA MET A 197 -13.59 10.29 5.74
C MET A 197 -13.13 9.43 6.91
N VAL A 198 -12.03 9.81 7.58
CA VAL A 198 -11.49 9.05 8.70
C VAL A 198 -12.50 8.99 9.86
N ALA A 199 -13.08 10.13 10.24
CA ALA A 199 -14.10 10.18 11.28
C ALA A 199 -15.33 9.34 10.94
N SER A 200 -15.76 9.36 9.68
CA SER A 200 -16.93 8.60 9.21
C SER A 200 -16.67 7.10 9.18
N LEU A 201 -15.49 6.64 8.76
CA LEU A 201 -15.11 5.22 8.81
C LEU A 201 -15.06 4.68 10.23
N ILE A 202 -14.59 5.48 11.19
CA ILE A 202 -14.56 5.11 12.63
C ILE A 202 -15.98 4.99 13.18
N ASN A 203 -16.85 5.97 12.88
CA ASN A 203 -18.18 6.05 13.47
C ASN A 203 -19.26 5.30 12.68
N GLY A 204 -18.99 4.89 11.44
CA GLY A 204 -19.99 4.28 10.55
C GLY A 204 -21.02 5.29 10.05
N TYR A 205 -20.59 6.49 9.69
CA TYR A 205 -21.44 7.58 9.19
C TYR A 205 -21.41 7.65 7.66
N ASP A 206 -22.40 7.00 7.02
CA ASP A 206 -22.41 6.79 5.57
C ASP A 206 -22.50 8.08 4.74
N GLU A 207 -23.30 9.07 5.17
CA GLU A 207 -23.39 10.35 4.46
C GLU A 207 -22.04 11.10 4.47
N GLY A 208 -21.27 10.96 5.54
CA GLY A 208 -19.93 11.50 5.62
C GLY A 208 -18.96 10.79 4.69
N LEU A 209 -19.12 9.49 4.46
CA LEU A 209 -18.31 8.73 3.50
C LEU A 209 -18.55 9.16 2.07
N LYS A 210 -19.80 9.40 1.65
CA LYS A 210 -20.16 9.89 0.32
C LYS A 210 -19.46 11.21 -0.04
N LEU A 211 -19.13 12.02 0.93
CA LEU A 211 -18.37 13.27 0.76
C LEU A 211 -16.87 13.08 0.98
N GLY A 212 -16.50 12.21 1.92
CA GLY A 212 -15.15 12.10 2.44
C GLY A 212 -14.11 11.57 1.46
N PHE A 213 -14.51 10.77 0.46
CA PHE A 213 -13.58 10.22 -0.53
C PHE A 213 -13.21 11.18 -1.68
N LYS A 214 -13.76 12.41 -1.68
CA LYS A 214 -13.46 13.42 -2.71
C LYS A 214 -12.06 13.97 -2.53
N ASP A 215 -11.28 13.95 -3.60
CA ASP A 215 -9.88 14.39 -3.62
C ASP A 215 -9.66 15.60 -4.53
N ARG A 216 -8.76 16.48 -4.13
CA ARG A 216 -8.30 17.65 -4.88
C ARG A 216 -6.80 17.64 -5.14
N PHE A 217 -6.11 16.63 -4.60
CA PHE A 217 -4.64 16.59 -4.61
C PHE A 217 -4.09 15.78 -5.78
N HIS A 218 -4.59 14.58 -6.05
CA HIS A 218 -3.96 13.70 -7.02
C HIS A 218 -4.90 13.11 -8.08
N GLN A 219 -6.13 12.75 -7.73
CA GLN A 219 -7.07 12.09 -8.67
C GLN A 219 -7.43 12.96 -9.86
N PRO A 220 -7.63 14.30 -9.73
CA PRO A 220 -7.90 15.15 -10.89
C PRO A 220 -6.82 15.10 -11.96
N TYR A 221 -5.57 14.86 -11.57
CA TYR A 221 -4.41 14.80 -12.47
C TYR A 221 -4.14 13.37 -12.96
N ARG A 222 -4.11 12.40 -12.05
CA ARG A 222 -3.84 10.99 -12.37
C ARG A 222 -4.95 10.35 -13.19
N GLY A 223 -6.20 10.79 -13.02
CA GLY A 223 -7.33 10.27 -13.76
C GLY A 223 -7.18 10.38 -15.28
N HIS A 224 -6.46 11.38 -15.77
CA HIS A 224 -6.16 11.53 -17.21
C HIS A 224 -5.21 10.44 -17.77
N LEU A 225 -4.51 9.69 -16.90
CA LEU A 225 -3.66 8.57 -17.29
C LEU A 225 -4.43 7.24 -17.41
N ILE A 226 -5.71 7.23 -17.04
CA ILE A 226 -6.54 6.04 -16.93
C ILE A 226 -7.76 6.18 -17.84
N ASN A 227 -7.88 5.26 -18.78
CA ASN A 227 -9.00 5.27 -19.72
C ASN A 227 -10.35 5.19 -18.98
N ASN A 228 -11.26 6.10 -19.32
CA ASN A 228 -12.60 6.19 -18.75
C ASN A 228 -12.66 6.41 -17.23
N PHE A 229 -11.58 6.89 -16.59
CA PHE A 229 -11.57 7.14 -15.15
C PHE A 229 -12.74 8.00 -14.68
N PHE A 230 -12.91 9.19 -15.26
CA PHE A 230 -13.94 10.14 -14.84
C PHE A 230 -15.37 9.62 -15.08
N PRO A 231 -15.71 9.03 -16.25
CA PRO A 231 -17.02 8.38 -16.44
C PRO A 231 -17.29 7.23 -15.46
N ILE A 232 -16.29 6.43 -15.12
CA ILE A 232 -16.43 5.35 -14.13
C ILE A 232 -16.70 5.94 -12.75
N MET A 233 -15.92 6.94 -12.33
CA MET A 233 -16.10 7.61 -11.03
C MET A 233 -17.49 8.26 -10.93
N GLU A 234 -17.94 8.94 -11.98
CA GLU A 234 -19.29 9.54 -12.03
C GLU A 234 -20.40 8.48 -11.93
N THR A 235 -20.21 7.32 -12.57
CA THR A 235 -21.16 6.19 -12.48
C THR A 235 -21.22 5.63 -11.07
N LEU A 236 -20.07 5.43 -10.43
CA LEU A 236 -19.99 4.96 -9.05
C LEU A 236 -20.58 5.94 -8.04
N GLU A 237 -20.36 7.25 -8.23
CA GLU A 237 -20.92 8.30 -7.36
C GLU A 237 -22.46 8.39 -7.45
N LYS A 238 -23.06 7.99 -8.58
CA LYS A 238 -24.53 7.98 -8.77
C LYS A 238 -25.19 6.71 -8.23
N ASP A 239 -24.46 5.64 -7.98
CA ASP A 239 -25.00 4.39 -7.43
C ASP A 239 -25.21 4.55 -5.91
N GLU A 240 -26.46 4.45 -5.46
CA GLU A 240 -26.84 4.61 -4.05
C GLU A 240 -26.17 3.61 -3.11
N ARG A 241 -25.74 2.45 -3.63
CA ARG A 241 -25.04 1.41 -2.88
C ARG A 241 -23.58 1.77 -2.59
N VAL A 242 -23.00 2.70 -3.35
CA VAL A 242 -21.62 3.13 -3.23
C VAL A 242 -21.51 4.27 -2.21
N LEU A 243 -20.78 4.03 -1.15
CA LEU A 243 -20.51 5.01 -0.10
C LEU A 243 -19.30 5.90 -0.41
N GLY A 244 -18.49 5.50 -1.38
CA GLY A 244 -17.37 6.28 -1.87
C GLY A 244 -16.55 5.48 -2.87
N ALA A 245 -15.89 6.18 -3.77
CA ALA A 245 -14.97 5.59 -4.75
C ALA A 245 -13.71 6.43 -4.86
N TYR A 246 -12.59 5.78 -5.15
CA TYR A 246 -11.30 6.47 -5.22
C TYR A 246 -10.27 5.67 -6.04
N LEU A 247 -9.23 6.36 -6.47
CA LEU A 247 -8.07 5.76 -7.14
C LEU A 247 -7.14 5.13 -6.10
N SER A 248 -6.91 3.82 -6.20
CA SER A 248 -6.03 3.08 -5.30
C SER A 248 -4.55 3.34 -5.61
N GLY A 249 -3.85 3.96 -4.69
CA GLY A 249 -2.43 4.28 -4.82
C GLY A 249 -2.13 5.13 -6.06
N ALA A 250 -1.20 4.67 -6.88
CA ALA A 250 -0.88 5.29 -8.18
C ALA A 250 -1.92 4.94 -9.27
N GLY A 251 -2.78 3.95 -9.03
CA GLY A 251 -3.67 3.36 -10.01
C GLY A 251 -3.03 2.18 -10.76
N PRO A 252 -3.69 1.65 -11.81
CA PRO A 252 -4.96 2.11 -12.37
C PRO A 252 -6.22 1.59 -11.64
N THR A 253 -6.09 0.80 -10.57
CA THR A 253 -7.23 0.24 -9.82
C THR A 253 -8.09 1.35 -9.21
N ILE A 254 -9.40 1.25 -9.43
CA ILE A 254 -10.41 2.06 -8.74
C ILE A 254 -11.03 1.20 -7.64
N MET A 255 -11.10 1.73 -6.43
CA MET A 255 -11.77 1.10 -5.30
C MET A 255 -13.12 1.76 -5.07
N ALA A 256 -14.14 0.94 -4.82
CA ALA A 256 -15.45 1.39 -4.38
C ALA A 256 -15.77 0.79 -3.01
N LEU A 257 -16.25 1.62 -2.08
CA LEU A 257 -16.72 1.21 -0.77
C LEU A 257 -18.23 1.01 -0.82
N ILE A 258 -18.70 -0.14 -0.37
CA ILE A 258 -20.11 -0.49 -0.23
C ILE A 258 -20.38 -1.10 1.17
N ARG A 259 -21.66 -1.23 1.55
CA ARG A 259 -22.05 -2.04 2.70
C ARG A 259 -22.18 -3.52 2.34
#